data_ce1630b079d05a17aa27ff2bf268917d
#
_entry.id   ce1630b079d05a17aa27ff2bf268917d
#
_cell.length_a   1.000
_cell.length_b   1.000
_cell.length_c   1.000
_cell.angle_alpha   90.00
_cell.angle_beta   90.00
_cell.angle_gamma   90.00
#
_symmetry.space_group_name_H-M   'P 1'
#
loop_
_entity.id
_entity.type
_entity.pdbx_description
1 polymer ?
#
loop_
_entity_poly.entity_id
_entity_poly.type
_entity_poly.pdbx_seq_one_letter_code
_entity_poly.pdbx_strand_id
1 'polypeptide(L)' 'MNDRYHRLVELGRSELELLRAGDHDSLPEVWAEREQLIAELPASPPASAREPLETAAALVRMREDL' A
#
# COMPACT_ATOMS: atom_id res chain seq x y z
N MET A 1 10.29 9.91 -12.55
CA MET A 1 8.94 9.52 -12.23
C MET A 1 8.94 8.41 -11.21
N ASN A 2 8.27 8.61 -10.13
CA ASN A 2 8.35 7.67 -9.03
C ASN A 2 7.03 6.98 -8.79
N ASP A 3 6.85 5.82 -9.42
CA ASP A 3 5.60 5.08 -9.36
C ASP A 3 5.50 4.18 -8.14
N ARG A 4 6.59 4.04 -7.36
CA ARG A 4 6.57 3.17 -6.19
C ARG A 4 5.59 3.63 -5.13
N TYR A 5 5.52 4.92 -4.88
CA TYR A 5 4.59 5.48 -3.90
C TYR A 5 3.14 5.32 -4.34
N HIS A 6 2.88 5.53 -5.63
CA HIS A 6 1.54 5.31 -6.18
C HIS A 6 1.19 3.83 -6.15
N ARG A 7 2.17 2.96 -6.38
CA ARG A 7 1.94 1.52 -6.31
C ARG A 7 1.55 1.09 -4.89
N LEU A 8 2.15 1.71 -3.86
CA LEU A 8 1.75 1.45 -2.48
C LEU A 8 0.29 1.79 -2.24
N VAL A 9 -0.18 2.91 -2.80
CA VAL A 9 -1.59 3.29 -2.70
C VAL A 9 -2.48 2.25 -3.38
N GLU A 10 -2.11 1.81 -4.57
CA GLU A 10 -2.86 0.78 -5.30
C GLU A 10 -2.92 -0.53 -4.51
N LEU A 11 -1.80 -0.93 -3.91
CA LEU A 11 -1.77 -2.14 -3.10
C LEU A 11 -2.67 -2.02 -1.88
N GLY A 12 -2.71 -0.85 -1.24
CA GLY A 12 -3.61 -0.61 -0.13
C GLY A 12 -5.08 -0.74 -0.53
N ARG A 13 -5.43 -0.20 -1.69
CA ARG A 13 -6.80 -0.31 -2.21
C ARG A 13 -7.15 -1.75 -2.55
N SER A 14 -6.23 -2.47 -3.18
CA SER A 14 -6.43 -3.88 -3.50
C SER A 14 -6.64 -4.70 -2.24
N GLU A 15 -5.85 -4.44 -1.19
CA GLU A 15 -6.00 -5.13 0.08
C GLU A 15 -7.41 -4.93 0.65
N LEU A 16 -7.90 -3.69 0.65
CA LEU A 16 -9.25 -3.42 1.15
C LEU A 16 -10.32 -4.14 0.34
N GLU A 17 -10.19 -4.15 -0.98
CA GLU A 17 -11.14 -4.84 -1.84
C GLU A 17 -11.15 -6.34 -1.57
N LEU A 18 -9.96 -6.94 -1.42
CA LEU A 18 -9.85 -8.36 -1.13
C LEU A 18 -10.44 -8.71 0.23
N LEU A 19 -10.21 -7.87 1.23
CA LEU A 19 -10.77 -8.08 2.56
C LEU A 19 -12.29 -8.00 2.54
N ARG A 20 -12.84 -7.03 1.82
CA ARG A 20 -14.29 -6.87 1.70
C ARG A 20 -14.93 -8.05 0.95
N ALA A 21 -14.21 -8.58 -0.02
CA ALA A 21 -14.67 -9.73 -0.79
C ALA A 21 -14.46 -11.07 -0.08
N GLY A 22 -13.69 -11.06 1.02
CA GLY A 22 -13.35 -12.29 1.72
C GLY A 22 -12.30 -13.12 1.01
N ASP A 23 -11.58 -12.54 0.06
CA ASP A 23 -10.57 -13.24 -0.72
C ASP A 23 -9.22 -13.18 -0.01
N HIS A 24 -9.05 -14.01 0.99
CA HIS A 24 -7.82 -14.05 1.79
C HIS A 24 -6.67 -14.73 1.06
N ASP A 25 -6.96 -15.54 0.07
CA ASP A 25 -5.93 -16.29 -0.66
C ASP A 25 -5.03 -15.38 -1.51
N SER A 26 -5.56 -14.23 -1.92
CA SER A 26 -4.80 -13.28 -2.74
C SER A 26 -4.01 -12.27 -1.90
N LEU A 27 -4.25 -12.19 -0.59
CA LEU A 27 -3.57 -11.23 0.27
C LEU A 27 -2.06 -11.41 0.36
N PRO A 28 -1.52 -12.64 0.45
CA PRO A 28 -0.06 -12.79 0.55
C PRO A 28 0.71 -12.17 -0.61
N GLU A 29 0.15 -12.18 -1.81
CA GLU A 29 0.80 -11.56 -2.97
C GLU A 29 0.89 -10.04 -2.80
N VAL A 30 -0.19 -9.43 -2.32
CA VAL A 30 -0.23 -7.99 -2.07
C VAL A 30 0.79 -7.62 -0.99
N TRP A 31 0.85 -8.38 0.08
CA TRP A 31 1.77 -8.12 1.18
C TRP A 31 3.22 -8.28 0.75
N ALA A 32 3.52 -9.31 -0.03
CA ALA A 32 4.88 -9.55 -0.53
C ALA A 32 5.36 -8.41 -1.41
N GLU A 33 4.51 -7.93 -2.30
CA GLU A 33 4.85 -6.80 -3.17
C GLU A 33 5.06 -5.53 -2.34
N ARG A 34 4.21 -5.30 -1.34
CA ARG A 34 4.35 -4.15 -0.46
C ARG A 34 5.69 -4.15 0.27
N GLU A 35 6.06 -5.29 0.83
CA GLU A 35 7.35 -5.40 1.54
C GLU A 35 8.53 -5.12 0.61
N GLN A 36 8.47 -5.64 -0.60
CA GLN A 36 9.53 -5.41 -1.57
C GLN A 36 9.64 -3.93 -1.94
N LEU A 37 8.51 -3.27 -2.15
CA LEU A 37 8.50 -1.84 -2.46
C LEU A 37 9.07 -1.02 -1.31
N ILE A 38 8.67 -1.32 -0.09
CA ILE A 38 9.16 -0.60 1.09
C ILE A 38 10.66 -0.76 1.23
N ALA A 39 11.18 -1.96 0.97
CA ALA A 39 12.62 -2.21 1.05
C ALA A 39 13.41 -1.42 0.01
N GLU A 40 12.77 -1.05 -1.10
CA GLU A 40 13.41 -0.29 -2.17
C GLU A 40 13.30 1.22 -1.97
N LEU A 41 12.50 1.67 -1.01
CA LEU A 41 12.30 3.10 -0.78
C LEU A 41 13.50 3.72 -0.05
N PRO A 42 13.84 4.98 -0.37
CA PRO A 42 14.92 5.66 0.34
C PRO A 42 14.51 5.96 1.80
N ALA A 43 15.51 6.12 2.66
CA ALA A 43 15.29 6.44 4.06
C ALA A 43 14.56 7.78 4.22
N SER A 44 14.86 8.74 3.32
CA SER A 44 14.20 10.03 3.33
C SER A 44 13.43 10.18 2.03
N PRO A 45 12.10 10.03 2.05
CA PRO A 45 11.31 10.16 0.83
C PRO A 45 11.31 11.60 0.32
N PRO A 46 11.17 11.80 -1.00
CA PRO A 46 11.08 13.15 -1.56
C PRO A 46 9.76 13.81 -1.14
N ALA A 47 9.74 15.15 -1.19
CA ALA A 47 8.53 15.90 -0.83
C ALA A 47 7.32 15.47 -1.67
N SER A 48 7.55 15.10 -2.93
CA SER A 48 6.47 14.68 -3.83
C SER A 48 5.82 13.36 -3.41
N ALA A 49 6.45 12.60 -2.53
CA ALA A 49 5.91 11.34 -2.04
C ALA A 49 5.00 11.52 -0.83
N ARG A 50 4.91 12.73 -0.29
CA ARG A 50 4.14 12.98 0.93
C ARG A 50 2.66 12.61 0.79
N GLU A 51 2.03 13.05 -0.28
CA GLU A 51 0.61 12.80 -0.49
C GLU A 51 0.30 11.30 -0.67
N PRO A 52 0.98 10.57 -1.58
CA PRO A 52 0.71 9.13 -1.69
C PRO A 52 1.03 8.36 -0.42
N LEU A 53 2.05 8.75 0.34
CA LEU A 53 2.34 8.09 1.61
C LEU A 53 1.25 8.31 2.64
N GLU A 54 0.69 9.51 2.71
CA GLU A 54 -0.43 9.80 3.60
C GLU A 54 -1.66 9.01 3.19
N THR A 55 -1.93 8.89 1.89
CA THR A 55 -3.03 8.11 1.38
C THR A 55 -2.86 6.63 1.72
N ALA A 56 -1.66 6.09 1.53
CA ALA A 56 -1.39 4.69 1.85
C ALA A 56 -1.59 4.42 3.34
N ALA A 57 -1.14 5.34 4.20
CA ALA A 57 -1.33 5.22 5.65
C ALA A 57 -2.81 5.25 6.03
N ALA A 58 -3.59 6.10 5.37
CA ALA A 58 -5.03 6.18 5.62
C ALA A 58 -5.73 4.88 5.23
N LEU A 59 -5.30 4.25 4.13
CA LEU A 59 -5.86 2.98 3.69
C LEU A 59 -5.57 1.86 4.70
N VAL A 60 -4.39 1.86 5.30
CA VAL A 60 -4.05 0.89 6.34
C VAL A 60 -4.98 1.07 7.55
N ARG A 61 -5.28 2.32 7.93
CA ARG A 61 -6.21 2.57 9.03
C ARG A 61 -7.62 2.11 8.70
N MET A 62 -8.06 2.30 7.46
CA MET A 62 -9.37 1.82 7.03
C MET A 62 -9.49 0.31 7.14
N ARG A 63 -8.38 -0.41 6.90
CA ARG A 63 -8.35 -1.85 7.03
C ARG A 63 -8.71 -2.30 8.44
N GLU A 64 -8.30 -1.53 9.45
CA GLU A 64 -8.55 -1.88 10.83
C GLU A 64 -10.03 -1.78 11.20
N ASP A 65 -10.80 -1.01 10.45
CA ASP A 65 -12.23 -0.84 10.66
C ASP A 65 -13.06 -1.96 10.03
N LEU A 66 -12.43 -2.80 9.24
CA LEU A 66 -13.12 -3.93 8.62
C LEU A 66 -13.12 -5.14 9.56
#